data_a660ef40a161f0b78246d8e6c4065851
#
_entry.id   a660ef40a161f0b78246d8e6c4065851
#
_cell.length_a   1.000
_cell.length_b   1.000
_cell.length_c   1.000
_cell.angle_alpha   90.00
_cell.angle_beta   90.00
_cell.angle_gamma   90.00
#
_symmetry.space_group_name_H-M   'P 1'
#
loop_
_entity.id
_entity.type
_entity.pdbx_description
1 polymer ?
#
loop_
_entity_poly.entity_id
_entity_poly.type
_entity_poly.pdbx_seq_one_letter_code
_entity_poly.pdbx_strand_id
1 'polypeptide(L)'
;MNKKSSYRGLGFYIGLILIVVCVWYWLDGSSLTNAYSKSEFEKALKNGKVASVEVVQNREVPTGSLEITLTDSSEETLYTSDVNEMQNLMEQYQFSKYVVKDVPAESWLMNLLPLLLVFAAMFILFMIMNNQASAGGGNSKMMNFGKSRAKMSVDENKSVTFANVAGLKEEKEELEEIVDFLRDPKKYTKLGARIPKGVLLVGPPGTGKTLLAKAIAGEAGVPFFSISGSDFVEMFVGVGASRVRDLFEEAKKNAPCIVFIDEIDAVARRRGTGMGGGHDEREQTLNQMLVEMDGFGVNEGIIVMAATNRVDILDPAIMRPGRFDRKVHVGRPDVGGREEILQVHAKNKPLGDDVDLKQIAQTTAGFTGADLENLLNEAAIVAAKEGRAFITQADIKKAFVKVGIGAEKKSRVISEKEKRITAFHEAGHAILFHLLPDVGPVYSVSIIPTGAGAAGYTMPLPEKDEMFNTKGKMLQDIIVSLGGRVAEELVFDDITTGASQDIKQATQLAKSMVTKYGMSDNIGLICYDNDDDEVFIGRDLAHTRGYSEGVASAIDQEIKRIIDDSYENAKTMIMEHRNVLDACAALLLEKEKINQQEFEALFE
;
A
#
# COMPACT_ATOMS: atom_id res chain seq x y z
N MET A 1 -15.44 11.92 36.87
CA MET A 1 -14.25 12.61 37.38
C MET A 1 -13.64 11.77 38.50
N ASN A 2 -12.59 11.04 38.24
CA ASN A 2 -11.78 10.42 39.29
C ASN A 2 -10.32 10.57 38.89
N LYS A 3 -9.67 11.52 39.54
CA LYS A 3 -8.22 11.73 39.50
C LYS A 3 -7.53 10.53 40.14
N LYS A 4 -6.99 9.59 39.38
CA LYS A 4 -5.95 8.69 39.85
C LYS A 4 -4.60 9.36 39.69
N SER A 5 -4.07 9.79 40.82
CA SER A 5 -2.85 10.53 40.99
C SER A 5 -1.62 9.78 40.48
N SER A 6 -0.76 10.56 39.93
CA SER A 6 0.55 10.30 39.35
C SER A 6 1.59 9.91 40.39
N TYR A 7 1.54 8.70 40.92
CA TYR A 7 2.66 8.10 41.68
C TYR A 7 3.70 7.37 40.79
N ARG A 8 3.52 7.42 39.48
CA ARG A 8 4.40 6.71 38.51
C ARG A 8 5.78 7.32 38.31
N GLY A 9 5.99 8.57 38.74
CA GLY A 9 7.29 9.24 38.64
C GLY A 9 8.14 9.14 39.92
N LEU A 10 7.51 8.94 41.08
CA LEU A 10 8.17 9.06 42.36
C LEU A 10 9.29 8.00 42.57
N GLY A 11 9.06 6.76 42.14
CA GLY A 11 10.05 5.67 42.23
C GLY A 11 11.29 5.91 41.37
N PHE A 12 11.12 6.50 40.19
CA PHE A 12 12.23 6.87 39.32
C PHE A 12 13.09 7.99 39.91
N TYR A 13 12.46 9.01 40.50
CA TYR A 13 13.18 10.11 41.14
C TYR A 13 13.88 9.67 42.44
N ILE A 14 13.28 8.77 43.22
CA ILE A 14 13.93 8.19 44.39
C ILE A 14 15.15 7.34 44.01
N GLY A 15 15.07 6.55 42.94
CA GLY A 15 16.21 5.78 42.42
C GLY A 15 17.34 6.70 41.92
N LEU A 16 17.00 7.78 41.22
CA LEU A 16 17.96 8.76 40.75
C LEU A 16 18.64 9.51 41.89
N ILE A 17 17.89 9.89 42.94
CA ILE A 17 18.42 10.55 44.14
C ILE A 17 19.36 9.60 44.90
N LEU A 18 19.03 8.32 45.03
CA LEU A 18 19.91 7.34 45.65
C LEU A 18 21.23 7.14 44.90
N ILE A 19 21.18 7.10 43.57
CA ILE A 19 22.39 7.04 42.72
C ILE A 19 23.24 8.29 42.91
N VAL A 20 22.62 9.47 42.91
CA VAL A 20 23.34 10.75 43.12
C VAL A 20 23.97 10.81 44.51
N VAL A 21 23.30 10.34 45.56
CA VAL A 21 23.83 10.29 46.92
C VAL A 21 24.99 9.29 47.01
N CYS A 22 24.89 8.12 46.35
CA CYS A 22 26.00 7.16 46.30
C CYS A 22 27.22 7.69 45.57
N VAL A 23 27.01 8.37 44.44
CA VAL A 23 28.08 9.01 43.67
C VAL A 23 28.69 10.17 44.45
N TRP A 24 27.88 10.96 45.17
CA TRP A 24 28.35 12.05 46.01
C TRP A 24 29.17 11.52 47.17
N TYR A 25 28.72 10.47 47.87
CA TYR A 25 29.46 9.82 48.95
C TYR A 25 30.79 9.20 48.47
N TRP A 26 30.83 8.67 47.26
CA TRP A 26 32.06 8.15 46.63
C TRP A 26 33.04 9.25 46.23
N LEU A 27 32.55 10.42 45.82
CA LEU A 27 33.36 11.57 45.47
C LEU A 27 33.85 12.38 46.67
N ASP A 28 33.13 12.37 47.79
CA ASP A 28 33.46 13.13 48.99
C ASP A 28 34.63 12.49 49.81
N GLY A 29 35.02 11.26 49.49
CA GLY A 29 36.17 10.55 50.06
C GLY A 29 37.57 11.07 49.65
N SER A 30 37.66 12.14 48.88
CA SER A 30 38.91 12.72 48.40
C SER A 30 39.01 14.21 48.72
N SER A 31 38.98 14.57 50.01
CA SER A 31 39.42 15.93 50.43
C SER A 31 40.93 16.01 50.32
N LEU A 32 41.39 16.79 49.34
CA LEU A 32 42.81 17.22 49.28
C LEU A 32 43.10 18.15 50.45
N THR A 33 43.45 17.58 51.60
CA THR A 33 44.06 18.33 52.70
C THR A 33 45.49 18.67 52.29
N ASN A 34 45.92 19.93 52.53
CA ASN A 34 47.30 20.32 52.34
C ASN A 34 48.18 19.43 53.17
N ALA A 35 48.95 18.54 52.54
CA ALA A 35 49.83 17.61 53.22
C ALA A 35 51.02 18.37 53.81
N TYR A 36 51.23 18.24 55.09
CA TYR A 36 52.39 18.77 55.79
C TYR A 36 53.68 18.12 55.25
N SER A 37 54.69 18.93 54.94
CA SER A 37 55.86 18.43 54.25
C SER A 37 56.93 17.91 55.24
N LYS A 38 57.76 16.93 54.80
CA LYS A 38 58.87 16.35 55.62
C LYS A 38 59.83 17.48 56.11
N SER A 39 60.10 18.50 55.28
CA SER A 39 60.98 19.60 55.65
C SER A 39 60.39 20.51 56.74
N GLU A 40 59.07 20.67 56.75
CA GLU A 40 58.36 21.43 57.78
C GLU A 40 58.32 20.65 59.08
N PHE A 41 58.13 19.33 59.07
CA PHE A 41 58.20 18.45 60.23
C PHE A 41 59.59 18.47 60.88
N GLU A 42 60.66 18.34 60.07
CA GLU A 42 62.03 18.42 60.53
C GLU A 42 62.35 19.76 61.20
N LYS A 43 61.90 20.88 60.62
CA LYS A 43 62.03 22.21 61.23
C LYS A 43 61.23 22.36 62.50
N ALA A 44 60.05 21.75 62.63
CA ALA A 44 59.21 21.75 63.80
C ALA A 44 59.85 20.94 64.97
N LEU A 45 60.44 19.77 64.63
CA LEU A 45 61.22 18.96 65.61
C LEU A 45 62.43 19.73 66.15
N LYS A 46 63.23 20.32 65.27
CA LYS A 46 64.43 21.11 65.62
C LYS A 46 64.11 22.32 66.50
N ASN A 47 62.94 22.93 66.25
CA ASN A 47 62.50 24.10 67.01
C ASN A 47 61.68 23.78 68.28
N GLY A 48 61.51 22.49 68.62
CA GLY A 48 60.74 22.03 69.76
C GLY A 48 59.24 22.32 69.74
N LYS A 49 58.69 22.49 68.54
CA LYS A 49 57.28 22.86 68.30
C LYS A 49 56.33 21.69 68.14
N VAL A 50 56.84 20.45 68.24
CA VAL A 50 56.02 19.23 68.15
C VAL A 50 55.65 18.79 69.56
N ALA A 51 54.35 18.61 69.88
CA ALA A 51 53.83 18.20 71.14
C ALA A 51 53.74 16.66 71.29
N SER A 52 53.16 16.01 70.24
CA SER A 52 53.08 14.54 70.15
C SER A 52 52.95 14.15 68.65
N VAL A 53 53.35 12.88 68.37
CA VAL A 53 53.22 12.30 67.02
C VAL A 53 52.57 10.93 67.18
N GLU A 54 51.50 10.70 66.40
CA GLU A 54 50.90 9.36 66.27
C GLU A 54 51.27 8.80 64.88
N VAL A 55 51.93 7.66 64.87
CA VAL A 55 52.37 7.00 63.64
C VAL A 55 51.34 5.97 63.28
N VAL A 56 50.70 6.15 62.13
CA VAL A 56 49.70 5.25 61.58
C VAL A 56 50.29 4.53 60.33
N GLN A 57 50.55 3.24 60.51
CA GLN A 57 51.10 2.40 59.45
C GLN A 57 49.98 1.94 58.47
N ASN A 58 50.28 1.92 57.22
CA ASN A 58 49.42 1.29 56.23
C ASN A 58 49.69 -0.24 56.18
N ARG A 59 48.80 -1.00 55.58
CA ARG A 59 49.02 -2.44 55.30
C ARG A 59 50.20 -2.71 54.39
N GLU A 60 50.48 -1.79 53.47
CA GLU A 60 51.63 -1.83 52.57
C GLU A 60 52.81 -1.15 53.26
N VAL A 61 53.46 -1.90 54.15
CA VAL A 61 54.69 -1.48 54.86
C VAL A 61 55.79 -1.25 53.81
N PRO A 62 56.63 -0.17 53.90
CA PRO A 62 56.77 0.77 55.00
C PRO A 62 55.93 2.07 54.92
N THR A 63 54.91 2.15 54.09
CA THR A 63 54.12 3.36 53.94
C THR A 63 53.19 3.66 55.12
N GLY A 64 52.94 4.93 55.42
CA GLY A 64 52.05 5.35 56.47
C GLY A 64 51.85 6.86 56.56
N SER A 65 51.18 7.32 57.61
CA SER A 65 51.00 8.73 57.87
C SER A 65 51.42 9.04 59.35
N LEU A 66 51.90 10.24 59.56
CA LEU A 66 52.15 10.78 60.90
C LEU A 66 51.10 11.85 61.18
N GLU A 67 50.30 11.65 62.20
CA GLU A 67 49.39 12.65 62.75
C GLU A 67 50.20 13.43 63.81
N ILE A 68 50.53 14.69 63.46
CA ILE A 68 51.45 15.54 64.23
C ILE A 68 50.63 16.58 64.97
N THR A 69 50.68 16.58 66.29
CA THR A 69 50.11 17.63 67.14
C THR A 69 51.21 18.64 67.45
N LEU A 70 51.04 19.89 67.02
CA LEU A 70 51.98 20.95 67.36
C LEU A 70 51.69 21.57 68.73
N THR A 71 52.64 22.34 69.32
CA THR A 71 52.49 22.96 70.63
C THR A 71 51.43 24.06 70.71
N ASP A 72 50.91 24.53 69.60
CA ASP A 72 49.76 25.44 69.45
C ASP A 72 48.39 24.71 69.31
N SER A 73 48.40 23.37 69.49
CA SER A 73 47.25 22.48 69.37
C SER A 73 46.74 22.34 67.98
N SER A 74 47.45 22.72 66.91
CA SER A 74 47.13 22.41 65.54
C SER A 74 47.54 20.94 65.24
N GLU A 75 46.67 20.28 64.45
CA GLU A 75 46.90 18.91 63.97
C GLU A 75 47.26 18.95 62.51
N GLU A 76 48.38 18.35 62.15
CA GLU A 76 48.89 18.27 60.80
C GLU A 76 49.16 16.81 60.42
N THR A 77 48.89 16.45 59.14
CA THR A 77 49.11 15.08 58.67
C THR A 77 50.23 15.03 57.65
N LEU A 78 51.26 14.27 57.91
CA LEU A 78 52.38 13.99 57.02
C LEU A 78 52.28 12.57 56.46
N TYR A 79 52.08 12.43 55.15
CA TYR A 79 52.14 11.13 54.48
C TYR A 79 53.59 10.80 54.13
N THR A 80 53.99 9.54 54.43
CA THR A 80 55.34 9.10 54.11
C THR A 80 55.34 7.74 53.41
N SER A 81 56.32 7.59 52.52
CA SER A 81 56.58 6.31 51.85
C SER A 81 57.38 5.35 52.69
N ASP A 82 58.06 5.84 53.78
CA ASP A 82 58.77 5.04 54.72
C ASP A 82 58.61 5.60 56.16
N VAL A 83 57.79 4.90 56.95
CA VAL A 83 57.54 5.23 58.35
C VAL A 83 58.80 5.06 59.21
N ASN A 84 59.69 4.11 58.90
CA ASN A 84 60.93 3.85 59.66
C ASN A 84 61.90 5.04 59.53
N GLU A 85 61.93 5.67 58.32
CA GLU A 85 62.75 6.89 58.12
C GLU A 85 62.29 8.01 59.02
N MET A 86 61.00 8.17 59.23
CA MET A 86 60.41 9.18 60.08
C MET A 86 60.67 8.90 61.57
N GLN A 87 60.63 7.62 61.94
CA GLN A 87 60.99 7.21 63.35
C GLN A 87 62.46 7.48 63.63
N ASN A 88 63.38 7.12 62.73
CA ASN A 88 64.79 7.42 62.83
C ASN A 88 65.06 8.94 62.95
N LEU A 89 64.29 9.74 62.18
CA LEU A 89 64.39 11.20 62.27
C LEU A 89 63.95 11.73 63.61
N MET A 90 62.88 11.20 64.21
CA MET A 90 62.43 11.56 65.56
C MET A 90 63.44 11.15 66.65
N GLU A 91 64.05 10.02 66.51
CA GLU A 91 65.14 9.53 67.40
C GLU A 91 66.38 10.42 67.29
N GLN A 92 66.76 10.83 66.07
CA GLN A 92 67.90 11.71 65.84
C GLN A 92 67.76 13.07 66.56
N TYR A 93 66.51 13.57 66.66
CA TYR A 93 66.19 14.80 67.40
C TYR A 93 65.78 14.57 68.82
N GLN A 94 66.00 13.32 69.37
CA GLN A 94 65.69 12.92 70.76
C GLN A 94 64.22 13.16 71.14
N PHE A 95 63.29 13.07 70.15
CA PHE A 95 61.86 13.20 70.40
C PHE A 95 61.25 11.84 70.81
N SER A 96 60.83 11.73 72.07
CA SER A 96 60.35 10.46 72.69
C SER A 96 58.81 10.38 72.84
N LYS A 97 58.09 11.44 72.48
CA LYS A 97 56.62 11.51 72.60
C LYS A 97 55.92 11.08 71.33
N TYR A 98 56.18 9.85 70.82
CA TYR A 98 55.43 9.28 69.73
C TYR A 98 54.82 7.95 70.10
N VAL A 99 53.67 7.63 69.52
CA VAL A 99 52.93 6.39 69.68
C VAL A 99 52.67 5.75 68.31
N VAL A 100 52.92 4.47 68.14
CA VAL A 100 52.58 3.72 66.90
C VAL A 100 51.21 3.10 67.10
N LYS A 101 50.25 3.48 66.26
CA LYS A 101 48.92 2.86 66.30
C LYS A 101 48.90 1.55 65.51
N ASP A 102 48.05 0.64 65.97
CA ASP A 102 47.77 -0.62 65.24
C ASP A 102 47.19 -0.37 63.86
N VAL A 103 47.52 -1.26 62.95
CA VAL A 103 46.97 -1.17 61.58
C VAL A 103 45.45 -1.35 61.62
N PRO A 104 44.64 -0.44 61.12
CA PRO A 104 43.19 -0.53 61.17
C PRO A 104 42.69 -1.83 60.51
N ALA A 105 41.93 -2.65 61.24
CA ALA A 105 41.28 -3.82 60.69
C ALA A 105 40.11 -3.36 59.90
N GLU A 106 40.17 -3.47 58.50
CA GLU A 106 39.02 -3.24 57.69
C GLU A 106 37.89 -4.24 58.02
N SER A 107 36.72 -3.69 58.31
CA SER A 107 35.51 -4.49 58.45
C SER A 107 35.11 -4.97 57.01
N TRP A 108 35.25 -6.29 56.76
CA TRP A 108 34.82 -6.92 55.49
C TRP A 108 33.34 -6.61 55.16
N LEU A 109 32.54 -6.28 56.18
CA LEU A 109 31.14 -5.88 56.05
C LEU A 109 30.97 -4.53 55.33
N MET A 110 31.91 -3.59 55.56
CA MET A 110 31.86 -2.27 54.89
C MET A 110 32.18 -2.37 53.40
N ASN A 111 33.02 -3.32 53.00
CA ASN A 111 33.32 -3.55 51.57
C ASN A 111 32.19 -4.29 50.86
N LEU A 112 31.34 -5.06 51.57
CA LEU A 112 30.16 -5.71 51.01
C LEU A 112 28.91 -4.79 50.93
N LEU A 113 28.87 -3.73 51.72
CA LEU A 113 27.72 -2.83 51.80
C LEU A 113 27.36 -2.17 50.44
N PRO A 114 28.32 -1.62 49.65
CA PRO A 114 28.03 -1.08 48.32
C PRO A 114 27.48 -2.14 47.34
N LEU A 115 28.03 -3.37 47.43
CA LEU A 115 27.59 -4.47 46.59
C LEU A 115 26.15 -4.89 46.92
N LEU A 116 25.80 -4.98 48.22
CA LEU A 116 24.44 -5.28 48.66
C LEU A 116 23.45 -4.19 48.28
N LEU A 117 23.86 -2.91 48.34
CA LEU A 117 23.01 -1.80 47.88
C LEU A 117 22.74 -1.85 46.35
N VAL A 118 23.75 -2.21 45.56
CA VAL A 118 23.60 -2.41 44.11
C VAL A 118 22.65 -3.58 43.81
N PHE A 119 22.81 -4.71 44.54
CA PHE A 119 21.89 -5.84 44.38
C PHE A 119 20.48 -5.52 44.84
N ALA A 120 20.29 -4.77 45.92
CA ALA A 120 18.99 -4.34 46.41
C ALA A 120 18.32 -3.37 45.37
N ALA A 121 19.08 -2.42 44.82
CA ALA A 121 18.59 -1.52 43.77
C ALA A 121 18.21 -2.28 42.50
N MET A 122 19.04 -3.25 42.07
CA MET A 122 18.73 -4.11 40.93
C MET A 122 17.50 -4.99 41.16
N PHE A 123 17.34 -5.52 42.37
CA PHE A 123 16.17 -6.32 42.74
C PHE A 123 14.89 -5.48 42.78
N ILE A 124 14.97 -4.25 43.31
CA ILE A 124 13.85 -3.30 43.29
C ILE A 124 13.50 -2.91 41.83
N LEU A 125 14.50 -2.66 40.99
CA LEU A 125 14.30 -2.35 39.55
C LEU A 125 13.68 -3.54 38.81
N PHE A 126 14.13 -4.75 39.11
CA PHE A 126 13.55 -5.99 38.57
C PHE A 126 12.10 -6.18 39.05
N MET A 127 11.80 -5.91 40.31
CA MET A 127 10.42 -5.96 40.84
C MET A 127 9.52 -4.90 40.20
N ILE A 128 10.04 -3.69 39.99
CA ILE A 128 9.30 -2.63 39.29
C ILE A 128 9.05 -3.01 37.82
N MET A 129 10.05 -3.55 37.11
CA MET A 129 9.90 -4.05 35.74
C MET A 129 8.92 -5.23 35.69
N ASN A 130 8.99 -6.17 36.62
CA ASN A 130 8.09 -7.33 36.66
C ASN A 130 6.64 -6.93 37.01
N ASN A 131 6.45 -5.98 37.93
CA ASN A 131 5.13 -5.41 38.21
C ASN A 131 4.58 -4.53 37.06
N GLN A 132 5.43 -3.85 36.29
CA GLN A 132 5.01 -3.16 35.10
C GLN A 132 4.65 -4.14 33.97
N ALA A 133 5.32 -5.27 33.86
CA ALA A 133 4.96 -6.34 32.91
C ALA A 133 3.63 -7.01 33.29
N SER A 134 3.30 -7.08 34.58
CA SER A 134 2.04 -7.69 35.06
C SER A 134 0.85 -6.72 35.14
N ALA A 135 1.09 -5.41 35.26
CA ALA A 135 0.04 -4.39 35.49
C ALA A 135 -0.26 -3.47 34.31
N GLY A 136 0.43 -3.55 33.20
CA GLY A 136 0.27 -2.62 32.08
C GLY A 136 0.42 -3.24 30.71
N GLY A 137 -0.69 -3.64 30.07
CA GLY A 137 -0.93 -3.49 28.63
C GLY A 137 0.09 -4.01 27.59
N GLY A 138 1.25 -4.49 27.95
CA GLY A 138 2.24 -5.02 27.03
C GLY A 138 1.88 -6.40 26.48
N ASN A 139 1.45 -7.29 27.34
CA ASN A 139 1.00 -8.63 26.95
C ASN A 139 -0.34 -8.61 26.20
N SER A 140 -1.25 -7.67 26.50
CA SER A 140 -2.50 -7.54 25.75
C SER A 140 -2.29 -7.00 24.32
N LYS A 141 -1.28 -6.18 24.09
CA LYS A 141 -0.90 -5.75 22.72
C LYS A 141 -0.23 -6.89 21.95
N MET A 142 0.65 -7.67 22.57
CA MET A 142 1.26 -8.84 21.94
C MET A 142 0.23 -9.96 21.68
N MET A 143 -0.70 -10.21 22.59
CA MET A 143 -1.80 -11.18 22.37
C MET A 143 -2.81 -10.70 21.33
N ASN A 144 -2.91 -9.40 21.06
CA ASN A 144 -3.79 -8.86 20.02
C ASN A 144 -3.15 -8.83 18.62
N PHE A 145 -1.85 -9.07 18.45
CA PHE A 145 -1.20 -9.10 17.14
C PHE A 145 -1.70 -10.24 16.25
N GLY A 146 -2.11 -11.35 16.81
CA GLY A 146 -2.67 -12.49 16.09
C GLY A 146 -4.19 -12.45 15.88
N LYS A 147 -4.90 -11.46 16.46
CA LYS A 147 -6.35 -11.37 16.29
C LYS A 147 -6.75 -10.86 14.92
N SER A 148 -7.82 -11.43 14.38
CA SER A 148 -8.41 -11.01 13.13
C SER A 148 -8.81 -9.52 13.18
N ARG A 149 -8.51 -8.78 12.12
CA ARG A 149 -8.98 -7.40 11.89
C ARG A 149 -10.30 -7.35 11.12
N ALA A 150 -10.96 -8.49 10.95
CA ALA A 150 -12.21 -8.58 10.23
C ALA A 150 -13.25 -7.63 10.84
N LYS A 151 -13.89 -6.86 9.99
CA LYS A 151 -15.00 -5.99 10.38
C LYS A 151 -16.28 -6.80 10.29
N MET A 152 -16.91 -7.05 11.43
CA MET A 152 -18.26 -7.61 11.48
C MET A 152 -19.26 -6.49 11.21
N SER A 153 -20.05 -6.62 10.16
CA SER A 153 -21.16 -5.72 9.86
C SER A 153 -22.45 -6.41 10.24
N VAL A 154 -23.06 -5.95 11.34
CA VAL A 154 -24.36 -6.44 11.89
C VAL A 154 -25.38 -5.31 11.94
N ASP A 155 -25.14 -4.17 11.28
CA ASP A 155 -26.09 -3.06 11.29
C ASP A 155 -27.34 -3.40 10.48
N GLU A 156 -28.37 -3.90 11.17
CA GLU A 156 -29.71 -4.20 10.62
C GLU A 156 -30.36 -2.99 9.93
N ASN A 157 -30.00 -1.76 10.30
CA ASN A 157 -30.61 -0.54 9.77
C ASN A 157 -29.97 0.02 8.47
N LYS A 158 -28.91 -0.60 7.94
CA LYS A 158 -28.23 -0.18 6.70
C LYS A 158 -27.72 -1.37 5.89
N SER A 159 -28.44 -2.48 5.88
CA SER A 159 -28.05 -3.63 5.07
C SER A 159 -28.17 -3.31 3.58
N VAL A 160 -27.07 -3.48 2.85
CA VAL A 160 -27.06 -3.43 1.39
C VAL A 160 -27.76 -4.68 0.88
N THR A 161 -28.76 -4.53 0.02
CA THR A 161 -29.52 -5.63 -0.59
C THR A 161 -29.36 -5.64 -2.11
N PHE A 162 -29.95 -6.62 -2.79
CA PHE A 162 -29.96 -6.66 -4.26
C PHE A 162 -30.61 -5.44 -4.92
N ALA A 163 -31.44 -4.68 -4.20
CA ALA A 163 -32.00 -3.42 -4.66
C ALA A 163 -30.94 -2.29 -4.81
N ASN A 164 -29.81 -2.43 -4.14
CA ASN A 164 -28.69 -1.49 -4.21
C ASN A 164 -27.67 -1.88 -5.28
N VAL A 165 -27.74 -3.09 -5.81
CA VAL A 165 -26.89 -3.60 -6.89
C VAL A 165 -27.66 -3.48 -8.18
N ALA A 166 -27.20 -2.62 -9.08
CA ALA A 166 -27.77 -2.43 -10.41
C ALA A 166 -26.97 -3.20 -11.46
N GLY A 167 -27.60 -3.58 -12.55
CA GLY A 167 -27.02 -4.52 -13.51
C GLY A 167 -26.81 -5.89 -12.87
N LEU A 168 -25.94 -6.73 -13.42
CA LEU A 168 -25.57 -8.04 -12.88
C LEU A 168 -26.78 -8.96 -12.63
N LYS A 169 -27.70 -9.03 -13.59
CA LYS A 169 -28.94 -9.82 -13.46
C LYS A 169 -28.64 -11.31 -13.35
N GLU A 170 -27.81 -11.81 -14.25
CA GLU A 170 -27.40 -13.20 -14.31
C GLU A 170 -26.59 -13.60 -13.08
N GLU A 171 -25.67 -12.75 -12.63
CA GLU A 171 -24.87 -13.02 -11.44
C GLU A 171 -25.74 -13.03 -10.17
N LYS A 172 -26.78 -12.19 -10.09
CA LYS A 172 -27.72 -12.21 -8.98
C LYS A 172 -28.54 -13.50 -8.97
N GLU A 173 -29.07 -13.92 -10.12
CA GLU A 173 -29.82 -15.19 -10.25
C GLU A 173 -28.96 -16.38 -9.86
N GLU A 174 -27.70 -16.42 -10.31
CA GLU A 174 -26.74 -17.47 -9.93
C GLU A 174 -26.48 -17.52 -8.42
N LEU A 175 -26.51 -16.36 -7.74
CA LEU A 175 -26.22 -16.23 -6.32
C LEU A 175 -27.48 -16.28 -5.42
N GLU A 176 -28.68 -16.26 -5.99
CA GLU A 176 -29.93 -16.42 -5.25
C GLU A 176 -30.02 -17.77 -4.52
N GLU A 177 -29.46 -18.82 -5.10
CA GLU A 177 -29.39 -20.13 -4.45
C GLU A 177 -28.63 -20.08 -3.11
N ILE A 178 -27.62 -19.23 -3.02
CA ILE A 178 -26.82 -19.04 -1.79
C ILE A 178 -27.64 -18.30 -0.75
N VAL A 179 -28.38 -17.27 -1.17
CA VAL A 179 -29.30 -16.52 -0.29
C VAL A 179 -30.38 -17.46 0.27
N ASP A 180 -31.02 -18.25 -0.57
CA ASP A 180 -32.02 -19.22 -0.18
C ASP A 180 -31.47 -20.26 0.79
N PHE A 181 -30.26 -20.79 0.53
CA PHE A 181 -29.60 -21.73 1.43
C PHE A 181 -29.33 -21.11 2.81
N LEU A 182 -28.79 -19.88 2.85
CA LEU A 182 -28.49 -19.20 4.11
C LEU A 182 -29.77 -18.91 4.93
N ARG A 183 -30.91 -18.67 4.25
CA ARG A 183 -32.22 -18.47 4.88
C ARG A 183 -32.83 -19.79 5.40
N ASP A 184 -32.79 -20.85 4.59
CA ASP A 184 -33.33 -22.20 4.97
C ASP A 184 -32.42 -23.35 4.52
N PRO A 185 -31.35 -23.63 5.28
CA PRO A 185 -30.44 -24.73 4.97
C PRO A 185 -31.11 -26.12 4.92
N LYS A 186 -32.22 -26.28 5.68
CA LYS A 186 -32.91 -27.57 5.81
C LYS A 186 -33.58 -28.01 4.52
N LYS A 187 -34.04 -27.08 3.68
CA LYS A 187 -34.61 -27.35 2.37
C LYS A 187 -33.68 -28.16 1.47
N TYR A 188 -32.41 -27.79 1.46
CA TYR A 188 -31.37 -28.38 0.62
C TYR A 188 -30.81 -29.68 1.21
N THR A 189 -30.58 -29.71 2.52
CA THR A 189 -30.03 -30.89 3.20
C THR A 189 -30.95 -32.09 3.14
N LYS A 190 -32.29 -31.90 3.16
CA LYS A 190 -33.30 -32.99 3.02
C LYS A 190 -33.23 -33.66 1.67
N LEU A 191 -32.83 -32.98 0.63
CA LEU A 191 -32.68 -33.51 -0.73
C LEU A 191 -31.28 -34.08 -1.00
N GLY A 192 -30.36 -33.99 -0.01
CA GLY A 192 -28.97 -34.42 -0.17
C GLY A 192 -28.12 -33.46 -1.01
N ALA A 193 -28.61 -32.27 -1.31
CA ALA A 193 -27.86 -31.26 -2.06
C ALA A 193 -26.69 -30.74 -1.25
N ARG A 194 -25.57 -30.53 -1.93
CA ARG A 194 -24.35 -29.87 -1.37
C ARG A 194 -24.27 -28.47 -1.91
N ILE A 195 -24.22 -27.50 -1.01
CA ILE A 195 -24.02 -26.09 -1.36
C ILE A 195 -22.53 -25.83 -1.48
N PRO A 196 -22.09 -24.97 -2.41
CA PRO A 196 -20.68 -24.57 -2.52
C PRO A 196 -20.22 -23.94 -1.21
N LYS A 197 -19.07 -24.39 -0.70
CA LYS A 197 -18.45 -23.80 0.50
C LYS A 197 -17.85 -22.44 0.21
N GLY A 198 -17.40 -22.22 -1.02
CA GLY A 198 -16.75 -21.00 -1.43
C GLY A 198 -17.16 -20.52 -2.82
N VAL A 199 -17.26 -19.22 -2.95
CA VAL A 199 -17.56 -18.50 -4.20
C VAL A 199 -16.45 -17.51 -4.50
N LEU A 200 -15.88 -17.61 -5.69
CA LEU A 200 -14.86 -16.69 -6.17
C LEU A 200 -15.48 -15.68 -7.15
N LEU A 201 -15.51 -14.42 -6.77
CA LEU A 201 -15.93 -13.30 -7.62
C LEU A 201 -14.73 -12.81 -8.43
N VAL A 202 -14.80 -12.91 -9.74
CA VAL A 202 -13.69 -12.56 -10.65
C VAL A 202 -14.13 -11.45 -11.58
N GLY A 203 -13.28 -10.45 -11.81
CA GLY A 203 -13.57 -9.41 -12.79
C GLY A 203 -12.75 -8.15 -12.61
N PRO A 204 -12.84 -7.18 -13.52
CA PRO A 204 -12.11 -5.92 -13.45
C PRO A 204 -12.37 -5.16 -12.14
N PRO A 205 -11.45 -4.27 -11.72
CA PRO A 205 -11.71 -3.39 -10.57
C PRO A 205 -12.90 -2.48 -10.84
N GLY A 206 -13.63 -2.11 -9.78
CA GLY A 206 -14.77 -1.18 -9.88
C GLY A 206 -16.08 -1.77 -10.39
N THR A 207 -16.16 -3.08 -10.68
CA THR A 207 -17.39 -3.75 -11.18
C THR A 207 -18.40 -4.12 -10.10
N GLY A 208 -18.11 -3.87 -8.80
CA GLY A 208 -19.06 -4.06 -7.73
C GLY A 208 -18.98 -5.40 -6.99
N LYS A 209 -17.88 -6.18 -7.13
CA LYS A 209 -17.69 -7.48 -6.47
C LYS A 209 -17.93 -7.44 -4.96
N THR A 210 -17.31 -6.48 -4.27
CA THR A 210 -17.49 -6.28 -2.82
C THR A 210 -18.92 -5.86 -2.46
N LEU A 211 -19.55 -5.05 -3.31
CA LEU A 211 -20.94 -4.62 -3.13
C LEU A 211 -21.91 -5.81 -3.29
N LEU A 212 -21.69 -6.66 -4.29
CA LEU A 212 -22.48 -7.86 -4.52
C LEU A 212 -22.38 -8.83 -3.34
N ALA A 213 -21.19 -9.08 -2.81
CA ALA A 213 -21.00 -9.93 -1.63
C ALA A 213 -21.76 -9.39 -0.39
N LYS A 214 -21.73 -8.08 -0.16
CA LYS A 214 -22.50 -7.43 0.90
C LYS A 214 -24.00 -7.55 0.68
N ALA A 215 -24.45 -7.43 -0.57
CA ALA A 215 -25.86 -7.54 -0.93
C ALA A 215 -26.41 -8.94 -0.67
N ILE A 216 -25.63 -9.97 -0.94
CA ILE A 216 -26.01 -11.37 -0.64
C ILE A 216 -26.20 -11.55 0.87
N ALA A 217 -25.29 -11.05 1.69
CA ALA A 217 -25.41 -11.14 3.15
C ALA A 217 -26.63 -10.36 3.68
N GLY A 218 -26.85 -9.15 3.18
CA GLY A 218 -28.01 -8.35 3.55
C GLY A 218 -29.34 -8.94 3.08
N GLU A 219 -29.36 -9.53 1.89
CA GLU A 219 -30.54 -10.22 1.36
C GLU A 219 -30.86 -11.50 2.14
N ALA A 220 -29.82 -12.25 2.56
CA ALA A 220 -29.95 -13.42 3.39
C ALA A 220 -30.25 -13.10 4.87
N GLY A 221 -29.98 -11.86 5.32
CA GLY A 221 -30.11 -11.45 6.72
C GLY A 221 -29.10 -12.10 7.66
N VAL A 222 -27.88 -12.38 7.17
CA VAL A 222 -26.82 -13.05 7.94
C VAL A 222 -25.63 -12.11 8.21
N PRO A 223 -24.85 -12.37 9.28
CA PRO A 223 -23.61 -11.62 9.57
C PRO A 223 -22.62 -11.67 8.41
N PHE A 224 -21.96 -10.54 8.16
CA PHE A 224 -20.95 -10.36 7.13
C PHE A 224 -19.60 -10.00 7.74
N PHE A 225 -18.62 -10.89 7.60
CA PHE A 225 -17.24 -10.67 8.03
C PHE A 225 -16.40 -10.27 6.83
N SER A 226 -15.84 -9.08 6.81
CA SER A 226 -15.03 -8.58 5.70
C SER A 226 -13.60 -8.33 6.12
N ILE A 227 -12.65 -8.85 5.32
CA ILE A 227 -11.21 -8.65 5.50
C ILE A 227 -10.56 -8.51 4.12
N SER A 228 -9.45 -7.76 4.04
CA SER A 228 -8.60 -7.73 2.84
C SER A 228 -7.57 -8.86 2.89
N GLY A 229 -7.27 -9.49 1.76
CA GLY A 229 -6.17 -10.45 1.64
C GLY A 229 -4.83 -9.86 2.10
N SER A 230 -4.62 -8.56 1.89
CA SER A 230 -3.43 -7.85 2.37
C SER A 230 -3.30 -7.81 3.89
N ASP A 231 -4.42 -7.88 4.65
CA ASP A 231 -4.41 -7.90 6.12
C ASP A 231 -3.81 -9.19 6.70
N PHE A 232 -3.71 -10.24 5.89
CA PHE A 232 -3.07 -11.48 6.29
C PHE A 232 -1.55 -11.50 6.03
N VAL A 233 -1.04 -10.55 5.23
CA VAL A 233 0.39 -10.48 4.89
C VAL A 233 1.09 -9.61 5.92
N GLU A 234 1.93 -10.22 6.74
CA GLU A 234 2.72 -9.54 7.77
C GLU A 234 4.20 -9.93 7.65
N MET A 235 5.08 -9.17 8.29
CA MET A 235 6.53 -9.46 8.28
C MET A 235 6.92 -10.61 9.22
N PHE A 236 6.04 -11.00 10.14
CA PHE A 236 6.32 -12.05 11.13
C PHE A 236 5.65 -13.36 10.76
N VAL A 237 6.45 -14.40 10.64
CA VAL A 237 5.98 -15.75 10.29
C VAL A 237 4.93 -16.27 11.28
N GLY A 238 3.82 -16.77 10.74
CA GLY A 238 2.73 -17.38 11.52
C GLY A 238 1.64 -16.42 12.01
N VAL A 239 1.80 -15.11 11.89
CA VAL A 239 0.78 -14.13 12.27
C VAL A 239 -0.42 -14.20 11.34
N GLY A 240 -0.19 -14.27 10.02
CA GLY A 240 -1.24 -14.41 9.02
C GLY A 240 -2.07 -15.69 9.24
N ALA A 241 -1.42 -16.81 9.46
CA ALA A 241 -2.09 -18.09 9.76
C ALA A 241 -2.90 -18.03 11.08
N SER A 242 -2.45 -17.29 12.09
CA SER A 242 -3.20 -17.07 13.32
C SER A 242 -4.45 -16.23 13.09
N ARG A 243 -4.37 -15.17 12.27
CA ARG A 243 -5.53 -14.34 11.90
C ARG A 243 -6.57 -15.13 11.10
N VAL A 244 -6.12 -16.01 10.22
CA VAL A 244 -7.02 -16.91 9.49
C VAL A 244 -7.82 -17.77 10.47
N ARG A 245 -7.15 -18.46 11.40
CA ARG A 245 -7.82 -19.30 12.42
C ARG A 245 -8.82 -18.49 13.25
N ASP A 246 -8.42 -17.33 13.73
CA ASP A 246 -9.26 -16.45 14.55
C ASP A 246 -10.52 -15.99 13.78
N LEU A 247 -10.37 -15.61 12.50
CA LEU A 247 -11.48 -15.26 11.61
C LEU A 247 -12.49 -16.42 11.47
N PHE A 248 -11.98 -17.61 11.17
CA PHE A 248 -12.84 -18.79 10.97
C PHE A 248 -13.48 -19.30 12.26
N GLU A 249 -12.80 -19.18 13.40
CA GLU A 249 -13.38 -19.45 14.72
C GLU A 249 -14.54 -18.48 15.04
N GLU A 250 -14.37 -17.21 14.72
CA GLU A 250 -15.42 -16.21 14.92
C GLU A 250 -16.60 -16.43 13.99
N ALA A 251 -16.34 -16.81 12.73
CA ALA A 251 -17.39 -17.18 11.79
C ALA A 251 -18.18 -18.41 12.26
N LYS A 252 -17.51 -19.44 12.81
CA LYS A 252 -18.18 -20.62 13.38
C LYS A 252 -19.11 -20.28 14.54
N LYS A 253 -18.76 -19.31 15.37
CA LYS A 253 -19.60 -18.85 16.49
C LYS A 253 -20.86 -18.11 16.03
N ASN A 254 -20.82 -17.50 14.84
CA ASN A 254 -21.86 -16.65 14.29
C ASN A 254 -22.56 -17.28 13.07
N ALA A 255 -22.49 -18.59 12.88
CA ALA A 255 -23.16 -19.26 11.77
C ALA A 255 -24.70 -19.24 11.95
N PRO A 256 -25.49 -19.02 10.87
CA PRO A 256 -25.05 -18.87 9.48
C PRO A 256 -24.47 -17.48 9.20
N CYS A 257 -23.38 -17.41 8.41
CA CYS A 257 -22.70 -16.15 8.09
C CYS A 257 -21.95 -16.23 6.74
N ILE A 258 -21.55 -15.06 6.23
CA ILE A 258 -20.66 -14.93 5.08
C ILE A 258 -19.31 -14.39 5.54
N VAL A 259 -18.20 -15.04 5.14
CA VAL A 259 -16.84 -14.57 5.26
C VAL A 259 -16.38 -14.06 3.90
N PHE A 260 -16.08 -12.79 3.79
CA PHE A 260 -15.63 -12.16 2.55
C PHE A 260 -14.15 -11.76 2.62
N ILE A 261 -13.38 -12.22 1.65
CA ILE A 261 -11.95 -11.93 1.52
C ILE A 261 -11.75 -11.14 0.23
N ASP A 262 -11.50 -9.84 0.35
CA ASP A 262 -11.19 -9.00 -0.80
C ASP A 262 -9.72 -9.14 -1.19
N GLU A 263 -9.39 -8.95 -2.48
CA GLU A 263 -8.02 -9.05 -2.98
C GLU A 263 -7.30 -10.34 -2.56
N ILE A 264 -7.97 -11.48 -2.74
CA ILE A 264 -7.44 -12.78 -2.29
C ILE A 264 -6.09 -13.12 -2.94
N ASP A 265 -5.80 -12.57 -4.10
CA ASP A 265 -4.54 -12.72 -4.82
C ASP A 265 -3.33 -12.18 -4.05
N ALA A 266 -3.53 -11.33 -3.04
CA ALA A 266 -2.45 -10.92 -2.12
C ALA A 266 -1.85 -12.11 -1.35
N VAL A 267 -2.67 -13.13 -1.04
CA VAL A 267 -2.28 -14.32 -0.25
C VAL A 267 -2.22 -15.59 -1.11
N ALA A 268 -3.15 -15.73 -2.05
CA ALA A 268 -3.37 -16.96 -2.80
C ALA A 268 -2.65 -17.00 -4.16
N ARG A 269 -1.55 -16.29 -4.31
CA ARG A 269 -0.75 -16.29 -5.53
C ARG A 269 -0.01 -17.62 -5.71
N ARG A 270 0.15 -18.10 -6.98
CA ARG A 270 0.95 -19.28 -7.34
C ARG A 270 2.35 -19.23 -6.74
N ARG A 271 2.87 -20.39 -6.38
CA ARG A 271 4.20 -20.56 -5.82
C ARG A 271 5.27 -20.16 -6.81
N GLY A 272 6.13 -19.20 -6.44
CA GLY A 272 7.29 -18.82 -7.23
C GLY A 272 8.56 -19.50 -6.72
N THR A 273 9.49 -19.82 -7.60
CA THR A 273 10.80 -20.41 -7.26
C THR A 273 11.81 -19.39 -6.71
N GLY A 274 11.37 -18.24 -6.21
CA GLY A 274 12.22 -17.16 -5.71
C GLY A 274 12.73 -17.41 -4.29
N MET A 275 14.04 -17.28 -4.07
CA MET A 275 14.69 -17.30 -2.75
C MET A 275 14.47 -15.99 -2.00
N GLY A 276 13.39 -15.90 -1.19
CA GLY A 276 13.15 -14.73 -0.32
C GLY A 276 12.17 -15.05 0.81
N GLY A 277 12.52 -14.75 2.05
CA GLY A 277 11.77 -15.10 3.28
C GLY A 277 10.35 -14.54 3.42
N GLY A 278 9.87 -13.71 2.49
CA GLY A 278 8.47 -13.26 2.46
C GLY A 278 7.51 -14.22 1.75
N HIS A 279 8.02 -15.28 1.12
CA HIS A 279 7.20 -16.29 0.45
C HIS A 279 6.66 -17.32 1.45
N ASP A 280 7.44 -17.69 2.46
CA ASP A 280 7.09 -18.73 3.44
C ASP A 280 5.85 -18.34 4.28
N GLU A 281 5.72 -17.07 4.64
CA GLU A 281 4.59 -16.59 5.43
C GLU A 281 3.27 -16.61 4.65
N ARG A 282 3.29 -16.13 3.38
CA ARG A 282 2.11 -16.16 2.51
C ARG A 282 1.66 -17.60 2.25
N GLU A 283 2.60 -18.50 2.00
CA GLU A 283 2.32 -19.91 1.75
C GLU A 283 1.74 -20.60 2.99
N GLN A 284 2.28 -20.29 4.17
CA GLN A 284 1.75 -20.78 5.44
C GLN A 284 0.33 -20.26 5.69
N THR A 285 0.07 -19.01 5.37
CA THR A 285 -1.25 -18.38 5.50
C THR A 285 -2.26 -18.98 4.53
N LEU A 286 -1.88 -19.17 3.26
CA LEU A 286 -2.71 -19.84 2.28
C LEU A 286 -3.03 -21.27 2.71
N ASN A 287 -2.03 -22.04 3.11
CA ASN A 287 -2.23 -23.43 3.58
C ASN A 287 -3.18 -23.46 4.78
N GLN A 288 -3.06 -22.53 5.73
CA GLN A 288 -3.99 -22.44 6.85
C GLN A 288 -5.42 -22.14 6.39
N MET A 289 -5.59 -21.23 5.43
CA MET A 289 -6.90 -20.91 4.86
C MET A 289 -7.54 -22.15 4.21
N LEU A 290 -6.75 -22.89 3.44
CA LEU A 290 -7.21 -24.13 2.81
C LEU A 290 -7.61 -25.19 3.85
N VAL A 291 -6.83 -25.33 4.93
CA VAL A 291 -7.14 -26.25 6.05
C VAL A 291 -8.45 -25.86 6.74
N GLU A 292 -8.66 -24.56 7.01
CA GLU A 292 -9.92 -24.11 7.63
C GLU A 292 -11.12 -24.35 6.72
N MET A 293 -10.99 -24.09 5.40
CA MET A 293 -12.07 -24.37 4.43
C MET A 293 -12.37 -25.87 4.29
N ASP A 294 -11.34 -26.70 4.27
CA ASP A 294 -11.49 -28.16 4.23
C ASP A 294 -12.11 -28.69 5.53
N GLY A 295 -11.82 -28.03 6.66
CA GLY A 295 -12.29 -28.38 8.00
C GLY A 295 -13.77 -28.08 8.27
N PHE A 296 -14.45 -27.33 7.40
CA PHE A 296 -15.90 -27.16 7.54
C PHE A 296 -16.66 -28.43 7.22
N GLY A 297 -17.60 -28.77 8.08
CA GLY A 297 -18.60 -29.81 7.78
C GLY A 297 -19.48 -29.41 6.61
N VAL A 298 -20.08 -30.39 5.98
CA VAL A 298 -21.07 -30.13 4.92
C VAL A 298 -22.27 -29.43 5.54
N ASN A 299 -22.62 -28.25 5.06
CA ASN A 299 -23.78 -27.47 5.49
C ASN A 299 -23.70 -26.82 6.90
N GLU A 300 -22.53 -26.42 7.38
CA GLU A 300 -22.38 -25.65 8.63
C GLU A 300 -22.96 -24.23 8.56
N GLY A 301 -23.43 -23.79 7.39
CA GLY A 301 -24.03 -22.45 7.21
C GLY A 301 -23.00 -21.33 7.04
N ILE A 302 -21.73 -21.65 6.82
CA ILE A 302 -20.68 -20.67 6.53
C ILE A 302 -20.37 -20.71 5.05
N ILE A 303 -20.47 -19.56 4.39
CA ILE A 303 -20.07 -19.39 2.98
C ILE A 303 -18.86 -18.46 2.94
N VAL A 304 -17.79 -18.94 2.33
CA VAL A 304 -16.59 -18.11 2.10
C VAL A 304 -16.69 -17.51 0.70
N MET A 305 -16.74 -16.20 0.63
CA MET A 305 -16.67 -15.47 -0.64
C MET A 305 -15.32 -14.79 -0.79
N ALA A 306 -14.72 -14.83 -1.96
CA ALA A 306 -13.51 -14.09 -2.23
C ALA A 306 -13.63 -13.28 -3.51
N ALA A 307 -12.91 -12.16 -3.57
CA ALA A 307 -12.84 -11.34 -4.78
C ALA A 307 -11.39 -11.22 -5.26
N THR A 308 -11.20 -11.24 -6.58
CA THR A 308 -9.93 -10.97 -7.24
C THR A 308 -10.14 -10.27 -8.58
N ASN A 309 -9.17 -9.46 -8.95
CA ASN A 309 -9.08 -8.88 -10.29
C ASN A 309 -8.25 -9.75 -11.24
N ARG A 310 -7.49 -10.72 -10.70
CA ARG A 310 -6.51 -11.52 -11.43
C ARG A 310 -6.64 -13.01 -11.06
N VAL A 311 -7.50 -13.71 -11.78
CA VAL A 311 -7.67 -15.16 -11.57
C VAL A 311 -6.46 -15.97 -12.08
N ASP A 312 -5.75 -15.45 -13.06
CA ASP A 312 -4.58 -16.02 -13.74
C ASP A 312 -3.42 -16.34 -12.77
N ILE A 313 -3.23 -15.49 -11.75
CA ILE A 313 -2.14 -15.63 -10.79
C ILE A 313 -2.49 -16.48 -9.55
N LEU A 314 -3.74 -16.93 -9.41
CA LEU A 314 -4.16 -17.71 -8.24
C LEU A 314 -3.59 -19.12 -8.25
N ASP A 315 -3.25 -19.64 -7.07
CA ASP A 315 -2.84 -21.04 -6.89
C ASP A 315 -4.01 -21.97 -7.23
N PRO A 316 -3.82 -22.94 -8.14
CA PRO A 316 -4.87 -23.88 -8.51
C PRO A 316 -5.47 -24.66 -7.32
N ALA A 317 -4.73 -24.79 -6.23
CA ALA A 317 -5.20 -25.48 -5.03
C ALA A 317 -6.43 -24.81 -4.39
N ILE A 318 -6.57 -23.49 -4.55
CA ILE A 318 -7.71 -22.74 -4.00
C ILE A 318 -9.02 -23.03 -4.76
N MET A 319 -8.91 -23.39 -6.03
CA MET A 319 -10.04 -23.65 -6.93
C MET A 319 -10.46 -25.12 -6.99
N ARG A 320 -9.91 -25.98 -6.10
CA ARG A 320 -10.30 -27.38 -6.03
C ARG A 320 -11.70 -27.53 -5.41
N PRO A 321 -12.49 -28.56 -5.85
CA PRO A 321 -13.77 -28.85 -5.24
C PRO A 321 -13.71 -28.99 -3.72
N GLY A 322 -14.67 -28.41 -3.02
CA GLY A 322 -14.71 -28.32 -1.56
C GLY A 322 -14.09 -27.03 -0.98
N ARG A 323 -13.58 -26.15 -1.84
CA ARG A 323 -13.00 -24.83 -1.48
C ARG A 323 -13.76 -23.74 -2.22
N PHE A 324 -13.15 -23.08 -3.23
CA PHE A 324 -13.89 -22.16 -4.08
C PHE A 324 -14.46 -22.91 -5.29
N ASP A 325 -15.58 -23.56 -5.04
CA ASP A 325 -16.24 -24.45 -6.00
C ASP A 325 -16.91 -23.71 -7.15
N ARG A 326 -17.35 -22.49 -6.90
CA ARG A 326 -18.07 -21.66 -7.85
C ARG A 326 -17.27 -20.42 -8.21
N LYS A 327 -17.21 -20.12 -9.50
CA LYS A 327 -16.64 -18.87 -10.01
C LYS A 327 -17.75 -18.06 -10.64
N VAL A 328 -17.89 -16.81 -10.22
CA VAL A 328 -18.85 -15.86 -10.79
C VAL A 328 -18.06 -14.74 -11.42
N HIS A 329 -18.27 -14.52 -12.72
CA HIS A 329 -17.62 -13.46 -13.47
C HIS A 329 -18.44 -12.18 -13.36
N VAL A 330 -17.89 -11.18 -12.68
CA VAL A 330 -18.48 -9.84 -12.56
C VAL A 330 -17.85 -8.93 -13.60
N GLY A 331 -18.42 -8.93 -14.78
CA GLY A 331 -17.93 -8.19 -15.94
C GLY A 331 -18.16 -6.68 -15.87
N ARG A 332 -17.73 -5.97 -16.93
CA ARG A 332 -18.17 -4.59 -17.15
C ARG A 332 -19.65 -4.59 -17.53
N PRO A 333 -20.43 -3.60 -17.06
CA PRO A 333 -21.86 -3.54 -17.38
C PRO A 333 -22.08 -3.19 -18.86
N ASP A 334 -23.08 -3.79 -19.45
CA ASP A 334 -23.63 -3.41 -20.76
C ASP A 334 -24.38 -2.08 -20.69
N VAL A 335 -24.92 -1.60 -21.82
CA VAL A 335 -25.67 -0.33 -21.85
C VAL A 335 -26.82 -0.32 -20.86
N GLY A 336 -27.59 -1.41 -20.76
CA GLY A 336 -28.70 -1.53 -19.83
C GLY A 336 -28.25 -1.50 -18.38
N GLY A 337 -27.22 -2.25 -18.06
CA GLY A 337 -26.59 -2.27 -16.72
C GLY A 337 -26.03 -0.90 -16.34
N ARG A 338 -25.40 -0.17 -17.27
CA ARG A 338 -24.92 1.19 -17.01
C ARG A 338 -26.06 2.17 -16.71
N GLU A 339 -27.16 2.07 -17.46
CA GLU A 339 -28.35 2.89 -17.21
C GLU A 339 -28.91 2.62 -15.81
N GLU A 340 -29.07 1.34 -15.43
CA GLU A 340 -29.53 0.96 -14.08
C GLU A 340 -28.59 1.47 -12.98
N ILE A 341 -27.26 1.36 -13.17
CA ILE A 341 -26.25 1.86 -12.24
C ILE A 341 -26.36 3.39 -12.10
N LEU A 342 -26.47 4.11 -13.20
CA LEU A 342 -26.65 5.55 -13.20
C LEU A 342 -27.92 5.95 -12.42
N GLN A 343 -29.04 5.23 -12.63
CA GLN A 343 -30.29 5.47 -11.90
C GLN A 343 -30.11 5.28 -10.38
N VAL A 344 -29.37 4.27 -9.96
CA VAL A 344 -29.10 4.04 -8.52
C VAL A 344 -28.28 5.18 -7.94
N HIS A 345 -27.22 5.62 -8.62
CA HIS A 345 -26.35 6.70 -8.13
C HIS A 345 -26.98 8.10 -8.27
N ALA A 346 -28.00 8.24 -9.13
CA ALA A 346 -28.76 9.46 -9.30
C ALA A 346 -29.79 9.73 -8.18
N LYS A 347 -30.25 8.70 -7.46
CA LYS A 347 -31.32 8.82 -6.44
C LYS A 347 -31.12 9.94 -5.41
N ASN A 348 -29.88 10.22 -5.05
CA ASN A 348 -29.52 11.23 -4.04
C ASN A 348 -28.89 12.50 -4.66
N LYS A 349 -29.03 12.70 -5.97
CA LYS A 349 -28.46 13.85 -6.66
C LYS A 349 -29.57 14.61 -7.40
N PRO A 350 -29.66 15.95 -7.26
CA PRO A 350 -30.63 16.75 -7.99
C PRO A 350 -30.20 16.86 -9.45
N LEU A 351 -30.86 16.12 -10.33
CA LEU A 351 -30.65 16.18 -11.77
C LEU A 351 -31.62 17.20 -12.40
N GLY A 352 -31.17 17.91 -13.41
CA GLY A 352 -32.00 18.78 -14.24
C GLY A 352 -32.87 17.97 -15.21
N ASP A 353 -33.92 18.60 -15.72
CA ASP A 353 -34.87 17.98 -16.67
C ASP A 353 -34.22 17.68 -18.05
N ASP A 354 -33.05 18.26 -18.32
CA ASP A 354 -32.27 18.06 -19.53
C ASP A 354 -31.37 16.80 -19.49
N VAL A 355 -31.31 16.11 -18.34
CA VAL A 355 -30.40 14.96 -18.17
C VAL A 355 -31.03 13.67 -18.67
N ASP A 356 -30.44 13.10 -19.72
CA ASP A 356 -30.79 11.78 -20.26
C ASP A 356 -29.77 10.71 -19.83
N LEU A 357 -30.14 9.91 -18.80
CA LEU A 357 -29.30 8.83 -18.28
C LEU A 357 -29.05 7.72 -19.31
N LYS A 358 -30.00 7.50 -20.20
CA LYS A 358 -29.85 6.50 -21.29
C LYS A 358 -28.78 6.91 -22.28
N GLN A 359 -28.80 8.18 -22.70
CA GLN A 359 -27.76 8.73 -23.55
C GLN A 359 -26.39 8.66 -22.89
N ILE A 360 -26.33 8.97 -21.57
CA ILE A 360 -25.08 8.86 -20.81
C ILE A 360 -24.60 7.41 -20.76
N ALA A 361 -25.48 6.44 -20.53
CA ALA A 361 -25.14 5.02 -20.54
C ALA A 361 -24.58 4.56 -21.90
N GLN A 362 -25.11 5.07 -23.01
CA GLN A 362 -24.58 4.79 -24.35
C GLN A 362 -23.17 5.36 -24.53
N THR A 363 -22.95 6.61 -24.11
CA THR A 363 -21.66 7.30 -24.27
C THR A 363 -20.55 6.81 -23.37
N THR A 364 -20.88 6.08 -22.30
CA THR A 364 -19.93 5.57 -21.30
C THR A 364 -19.56 4.11 -21.52
N ALA A 365 -19.46 3.65 -22.77
CA ALA A 365 -19.01 2.30 -23.09
C ALA A 365 -17.67 1.98 -22.39
N GLY A 366 -17.59 0.79 -21.80
CA GLY A 366 -16.42 0.34 -21.05
C GLY A 366 -16.27 0.89 -19.63
N PHE A 367 -17.12 1.82 -19.16
CA PHE A 367 -17.11 2.29 -17.78
C PHE A 367 -17.60 1.21 -16.82
N THR A 368 -16.95 1.14 -15.66
CA THR A 368 -17.38 0.31 -14.54
C THR A 368 -18.40 1.04 -13.67
N GLY A 369 -19.01 0.33 -12.73
CA GLY A 369 -19.93 0.96 -11.75
C GLY A 369 -19.27 2.07 -10.95
N ALA A 370 -18.00 1.93 -10.58
CA ALA A 370 -17.24 2.95 -9.87
C ALA A 370 -16.95 4.17 -10.74
N ASP A 371 -16.69 3.98 -12.04
CA ASP A 371 -16.48 5.09 -12.98
C ASP A 371 -17.77 5.90 -13.17
N LEU A 372 -18.92 5.23 -13.23
CA LEU A 372 -20.23 5.88 -13.37
C LEU A 372 -20.63 6.63 -12.09
N GLU A 373 -20.34 6.08 -10.92
CA GLU A 373 -20.50 6.80 -9.65
C GLU A 373 -19.67 8.07 -9.61
N ASN A 374 -18.38 7.93 -9.97
CA ASN A 374 -17.45 9.04 -10.02
C ASN A 374 -17.87 10.10 -11.05
N LEU A 375 -18.38 9.68 -12.22
CA LEU A 375 -18.90 10.58 -13.25
C LEU A 375 -20.00 11.50 -12.70
N LEU A 376 -21.01 10.92 -12.04
CA LEU A 376 -22.11 11.70 -11.46
C LEU A 376 -21.63 12.55 -10.26
N ASN A 377 -20.66 12.07 -9.50
CA ASN A 377 -20.08 12.85 -8.41
C ASN A 377 -19.28 14.06 -8.94
N GLU A 378 -18.46 13.86 -9.96
CA GLU A 378 -17.72 14.95 -10.60
C GLU A 378 -18.64 15.97 -11.27
N ALA A 379 -19.74 15.52 -11.88
CA ALA A 379 -20.77 16.40 -12.42
C ALA A 379 -21.44 17.25 -11.32
N ALA A 380 -21.72 16.65 -10.16
CA ALA A 380 -22.23 17.39 -9.02
C ALA A 380 -21.23 18.45 -8.51
N ILE A 381 -19.93 18.11 -8.48
CA ILE A 381 -18.88 19.07 -8.10
C ILE A 381 -18.80 20.22 -9.11
N VAL A 382 -18.95 19.96 -10.42
CA VAL A 382 -18.98 21.01 -11.45
C VAL A 382 -20.16 21.94 -11.24
N ALA A 383 -21.39 21.39 -11.06
CA ALA A 383 -22.59 22.18 -10.80
C ALA A 383 -22.45 23.06 -9.55
N ALA A 384 -21.91 22.48 -8.46
CA ALA A 384 -21.69 23.20 -7.19
C ALA A 384 -20.68 24.35 -7.33
N LYS A 385 -19.59 24.16 -8.09
CA LYS A 385 -18.63 25.23 -8.37
C LYS A 385 -19.22 26.40 -9.16
N GLU A 386 -20.21 26.12 -10.01
CA GLU A 386 -20.92 27.13 -10.78
C GLU A 386 -22.15 27.72 -10.00
N GLY A 387 -22.31 27.35 -8.72
CA GLY A 387 -23.36 27.86 -7.84
C GLY A 387 -24.78 27.39 -8.20
N ARG A 388 -24.92 26.31 -8.95
CA ARG A 388 -26.21 25.75 -9.35
C ARG A 388 -26.72 24.71 -8.36
N ALA A 389 -28.04 24.62 -8.24
CA ALA A 389 -28.71 23.69 -7.32
C ALA A 389 -28.98 22.31 -7.93
N PHE A 390 -28.78 22.14 -9.25
CA PHE A 390 -29.02 20.89 -9.98
C PHE A 390 -27.94 20.65 -11.03
N ILE A 391 -27.76 19.38 -11.38
CA ILE A 391 -26.77 18.89 -12.36
C ILE A 391 -27.42 18.90 -13.73
N THR A 392 -26.77 19.53 -14.71
CA THR A 392 -27.22 19.57 -16.11
C THR A 392 -26.49 18.53 -16.96
N GLN A 393 -27.03 18.24 -18.14
CA GLN A 393 -26.34 17.38 -19.13
C GLN A 393 -24.97 17.94 -19.53
N ALA A 394 -24.80 19.26 -19.54
CA ALA A 394 -23.51 19.90 -19.83
C ALA A 394 -22.44 19.61 -18.73
N ASP A 395 -22.87 19.51 -17.46
CA ASP A 395 -21.95 19.16 -16.37
C ASP A 395 -21.46 17.73 -16.48
N ILE A 396 -22.36 16.82 -16.83
CA ILE A 396 -22.01 15.42 -17.04
C ILE A 396 -21.06 15.27 -18.24
N LYS A 397 -21.28 16.01 -19.31
CA LYS A 397 -20.35 16.07 -20.45
C LYS A 397 -18.95 16.58 -20.05
N LYS A 398 -18.88 17.63 -19.23
CA LYS A 398 -17.60 18.14 -18.68
C LYS A 398 -16.93 17.10 -17.78
N ALA A 399 -17.71 16.44 -16.90
CA ALA A 399 -17.24 15.41 -16.00
C ALA A 399 -16.75 14.17 -16.77
N PHE A 400 -17.42 13.77 -17.85
CA PHE A 400 -17.05 12.64 -18.69
C PHE A 400 -15.62 12.80 -19.26
N VAL A 401 -15.32 13.97 -19.82
CA VAL A 401 -13.95 14.26 -20.30
C VAL A 401 -12.95 14.20 -19.15
N LYS A 402 -13.30 14.77 -17.98
CA LYS A 402 -12.42 14.76 -16.80
C LYS A 402 -12.14 13.34 -16.27
N VAL A 403 -13.14 12.48 -16.23
CA VAL A 403 -13.03 11.09 -15.73
C VAL A 403 -12.31 10.21 -16.76
N GLY A 404 -12.62 10.35 -18.06
CA GLY A 404 -12.05 9.51 -19.12
C GLY A 404 -10.60 9.86 -19.46
N ILE A 405 -10.27 11.14 -19.51
CA ILE A 405 -8.96 11.63 -20.02
C ILE A 405 -8.15 12.31 -18.92
N GLY A 406 -8.81 12.81 -17.88
CA GLY A 406 -8.17 13.56 -16.78
C GLY A 406 -8.46 15.06 -16.85
N ALA A 407 -8.06 15.77 -15.78
CA ALA A 407 -8.31 17.21 -15.67
C ALA A 407 -7.47 18.02 -16.66
N GLU A 408 -8.09 18.98 -17.34
CA GLU A 408 -7.43 19.94 -18.24
C GLU A 408 -6.48 20.88 -17.45
N LYS A 409 -5.24 21.05 -17.94
CA LYS A 409 -4.20 21.91 -17.33
C LYS A 409 -4.12 23.26 -18.04
N LYS A 410 -5.10 24.12 -17.86
CA LYS A 410 -5.16 25.46 -18.49
C LYS A 410 -4.06 26.43 -18.07
N SER A 411 -3.35 26.17 -16.99
CA SER A 411 -2.27 27.04 -16.48
C SER A 411 -0.90 26.76 -17.11
N ARG A 412 -0.78 25.70 -17.94
CA ARG A 412 0.49 25.38 -18.59
C ARG A 412 0.75 26.33 -19.75
N VAL A 413 1.87 27.04 -19.69
CA VAL A 413 2.32 27.88 -20.81
C VAL A 413 2.90 27.00 -21.89
N ILE A 414 2.28 26.99 -23.06
CA ILE A 414 2.67 26.23 -24.25
C ILE A 414 3.10 27.23 -25.31
N SER A 415 4.20 26.95 -26.01
CA SER A 415 4.62 27.79 -27.12
C SER A 415 3.65 27.68 -28.31
N GLU A 416 3.53 28.74 -29.11
CA GLU A 416 2.68 28.73 -30.33
C GLU A 416 3.09 27.61 -31.32
N LYS A 417 4.39 27.30 -31.37
CA LYS A 417 4.88 26.17 -32.15
C LYS A 417 4.32 24.84 -31.66
N GLU A 418 4.36 24.58 -30.36
CA GLU A 418 3.81 23.35 -29.78
C GLU A 418 2.29 23.27 -29.91
N LYS A 419 1.57 24.38 -29.68
CA LYS A 419 0.12 24.42 -29.90
C LYS A 419 -0.23 24.06 -31.36
N ARG A 420 0.52 24.59 -32.32
CA ARG A 420 0.32 24.27 -33.72
C ARG A 420 0.59 22.81 -34.03
N ILE A 421 1.67 22.23 -33.52
CA ILE A 421 1.96 20.81 -33.69
C ILE A 421 0.83 19.96 -33.10
N THR A 422 0.39 20.25 -31.88
CA THR A 422 -0.72 19.52 -31.26
C THR A 422 -2.01 19.65 -32.05
N ALA A 423 -2.33 20.85 -32.58
CA ALA A 423 -3.54 21.06 -33.34
C ALA A 423 -3.59 20.19 -34.62
N PHE A 424 -2.50 20.09 -35.33
CA PHE A 424 -2.42 19.23 -36.53
C PHE A 424 -2.41 17.74 -36.18
N HIS A 425 -1.74 17.38 -35.09
CA HIS A 425 -1.71 16.00 -34.57
C HIS A 425 -3.12 15.51 -34.22
N GLU A 426 -3.86 16.25 -33.39
CA GLU A 426 -5.24 15.91 -33.01
C GLU A 426 -6.21 15.97 -34.18
N ALA A 427 -6.03 16.93 -35.09
CA ALA A 427 -6.84 16.99 -36.34
C ALA A 427 -6.61 15.76 -37.22
N GLY A 428 -5.39 15.22 -37.28
CA GLY A 428 -5.07 13.99 -38.00
C GLY A 428 -5.84 12.79 -37.46
N HIS A 429 -5.90 12.61 -36.16
CA HIS A 429 -6.73 11.57 -35.51
C HIS A 429 -8.22 11.79 -35.80
N ALA A 430 -8.70 13.02 -35.66
CA ALA A 430 -10.11 13.35 -35.80
C ALA A 430 -10.63 13.05 -37.21
N ILE A 431 -9.89 13.39 -38.27
CA ILE A 431 -10.27 13.12 -39.65
C ILE A 431 -10.43 11.62 -39.87
N LEU A 432 -9.48 10.80 -39.39
CA LEU A 432 -9.53 9.35 -39.57
C LEU A 432 -10.69 8.71 -38.79
N PHE A 433 -11.04 9.24 -37.61
CA PHE A 433 -12.25 8.81 -36.89
C PHE A 433 -13.53 9.09 -37.70
N HIS A 434 -13.60 10.19 -38.43
CA HIS A 434 -14.76 10.54 -39.27
C HIS A 434 -14.86 9.69 -40.53
N LEU A 435 -13.73 9.41 -41.17
CA LEU A 435 -13.69 8.70 -42.45
C LEU A 435 -13.86 7.19 -42.32
N LEU A 436 -13.53 6.61 -41.15
CA LEU A 436 -13.55 5.17 -40.93
C LEU A 436 -14.84 4.75 -40.20
N PRO A 437 -15.59 3.77 -40.72
CA PRO A 437 -16.95 3.48 -40.25
C PRO A 437 -17.02 2.76 -38.92
N ASP A 438 -15.97 1.99 -38.53
CA ASP A 438 -16.03 1.07 -37.37
C ASP A 438 -15.40 1.65 -36.09
N VAL A 439 -14.84 2.88 -36.15
CA VAL A 439 -14.13 3.48 -35.01
C VAL A 439 -14.97 4.47 -34.20
N GLY A 440 -16.17 4.79 -34.71
CA GLY A 440 -17.12 5.72 -34.10
C GLY A 440 -16.83 7.19 -34.40
N PRO A 441 -17.86 8.05 -34.34
CA PRO A 441 -17.71 9.47 -34.63
C PRO A 441 -16.90 10.20 -33.55
N VAL A 442 -16.34 11.35 -33.95
CA VAL A 442 -15.61 12.23 -33.03
C VAL A 442 -16.58 12.88 -32.06
N TYR A 443 -16.32 12.74 -30.76
CA TYR A 443 -17.07 13.41 -29.71
C TYR A 443 -16.52 14.80 -29.40
N SER A 444 -15.19 14.90 -29.22
CA SER A 444 -14.52 16.16 -28.93
C SER A 444 -13.03 16.07 -29.26
N VAL A 445 -12.48 17.16 -29.79
CA VAL A 445 -11.05 17.35 -30.04
C VAL A 445 -10.56 18.54 -29.21
N SER A 446 -9.40 18.43 -28.57
CA SER A 446 -8.85 19.49 -27.73
C SER A 446 -7.33 19.50 -27.76
N ILE A 447 -6.77 20.70 -27.80
CA ILE A 447 -5.31 20.94 -27.66
C ILE A 447 -4.91 21.40 -26.26
N ILE A 448 -5.82 21.29 -25.30
CA ILE A 448 -5.54 21.62 -23.90
C ILE A 448 -4.87 20.40 -23.25
N PRO A 449 -3.67 20.55 -22.67
CA PRO A 449 -3.00 19.43 -22.02
C PRO A 449 -3.81 18.85 -20.86
N THR A 450 -3.70 17.54 -20.67
CA THR A 450 -4.37 16.84 -19.56
C THR A 450 -3.43 16.37 -18.47
N GLY A 451 -4.00 15.96 -17.34
CA GLY A 451 -3.25 15.46 -16.18
C GLY A 451 -2.42 14.22 -16.45
N ALA A 452 -2.79 13.42 -17.44
CA ALA A 452 -2.11 12.19 -17.83
C ALA A 452 -0.82 12.41 -18.67
N GLY A 453 -0.49 13.68 -19.00
CA GLY A 453 0.72 14.03 -19.74
C GLY A 453 0.51 14.18 -21.24
N ALA A 454 -0.71 14.01 -21.75
CA ALA A 454 -1.06 14.26 -23.15
C ALA A 454 -1.06 15.77 -23.43
N ALA A 455 -0.57 16.16 -24.60
CA ALA A 455 -0.55 17.55 -25.07
C ALA A 455 -1.94 18.01 -25.56
N GLY A 456 -2.72 17.09 -26.10
CA GLY A 456 -4.10 17.24 -26.53
C GLY A 456 -4.84 15.91 -26.42
N TYR A 457 -6.03 15.83 -26.96
CA TYR A 457 -6.78 14.58 -27.08
C TYR A 457 -7.84 14.65 -28.16
N THR A 458 -8.05 13.53 -28.83
CA THR A 458 -9.20 13.28 -29.72
C THR A 458 -10.00 12.13 -29.12
N MET A 459 -11.28 12.38 -28.82
CA MET A 459 -12.14 11.43 -28.13
C MET A 459 -13.23 10.96 -29.08
N PRO A 460 -13.30 9.66 -29.42
CA PRO A 460 -14.41 9.10 -30.15
C PRO A 460 -15.63 8.90 -29.25
N LEU A 461 -16.81 8.83 -29.85
CA LEU A 461 -18.05 8.43 -29.19
C LEU A 461 -18.36 6.98 -29.58
N PRO A 462 -18.21 6.02 -28.66
CA PRO A 462 -18.61 4.64 -28.96
C PRO A 462 -20.13 4.58 -29.15
N GLU A 463 -20.59 4.08 -30.26
CA GLU A 463 -22.04 3.97 -30.53
C GLU A 463 -22.68 2.73 -29.88
N LYS A 464 -21.92 1.65 -29.74
CA LYS A 464 -22.40 0.35 -29.24
C LYS A 464 -21.35 -0.35 -28.42
N ASP A 465 -21.78 -1.21 -27.50
CA ASP A 465 -20.91 -2.20 -26.86
C ASP A 465 -20.70 -3.36 -27.83
N GLU A 466 -19.50 -3.52 -28.35
CA GLU A 466 -19.17 -4.59 -29.27
C GLU A 466 -18.63 -5.80 -28.51
N MET A 467 -19.21 -6.95 -28.79
CA MET A 467 -18.76 -8.23 -28.18
C MET A 467 -17.48 -8.76 -28.85
N PHE A 468 -17.28 -8.48 -30.15
CA PHE A 468 -16.15 -8.96 -30.94
C PHE A 468 -15.48 -7.82 -31.71
N ASN A 469 -14.16 -7.76 -31.68
CA ASN A 469 -13.38 -6.91 -32.56
C ASN A 469 -13.08 -7.66 -33.87
N THR A 470 -13.52 -7.13 -35.00
CA THR A 470 -13.19 -7.69 -36.30
C THR A 470 -11.78 -7.31 -36.73
N LYS A 471 -11.16 -8.11 -37.65
CA LYS A 471 -9.88 -7.76 -38.28
C LYS A 471 -9.91 -6.35 -38.90
N GLY A 472 -11.04 -6.02 -39.60
CA GLY A 472 -11.22 -4.70 -40.22
C GLY A 472 -11.22 -3.57 -39.21
N LYS A 473 -11.95 -3.70 -38.09
CA LYS A 473 -11.95 -2.69 -37.02
C LYS A 473 -10.59 -2.52 -36.40
N MET A 474 -9.89 -3.61 -36.10
CA MET A 474 -8.54 -3.52 -35.50
C MET A 474 -7.55 -2.81 -36.43
N LEU A 475 -7.66 -3.01 -37.76
CA LEU A 475 -6.87 -2.26 -38.74
C LEU A 475 -7.24 -0.78 -38.76
N GLN A 476 -8.54 -0.44 -38.67
CA GLN A 476 -8.99 0.95 -38.59
C GLN A 476 -8.49 1.63 -37.30
N ASP A 477 -8.49 0.94 -36.16
CA ASP A 477 -7.94 1.45 -34.91
C ASP A 477 -6.43 1.75 -35.02
N ILE A 478 -5.67 0.90 -35.77
CA ILE A 478 -4.26 1.14 -36.07
C ILE A 478 -4.10 2.38 -36.95
N ILE A 479 -4.91 2.49 -38.00
CA ILE A 479 -4.89 3.64 -38.93
C ILE A 479 -5.13 4.94 -38.16
N VAL A 480 -6.16 4.98 -37.31
CA VAL A 480 -6.46 6.15 -36.46
C VAL A 480 -5.30 6.46 -35.51
N SER A 481 -4.73 5.46 -34.87
CA SER A 481 -3.60 5.67 -33.95
C SER A 481 -2.38 6.31 -34.64
N LEU A 482 -2.19 6.06 -35.95
CA LEU A 482 -1.10 6.63 -36.72
C LEU A 482 -1.39 8.04 -37.26
N GLY A 483 -2.65 8.50 -37.18
CA GLY A 483 -3.13 9.74 -37.81
C GLY A 483 -2.38 11.00 -37.37
N GLY A 484 -2.12 11.15 -36.06
CA GLY A 484 -1.38 12.29 -35.54
C GLY A 484 0.05 12.36 -36.08
N ARG A 485 0.72 11.22 -36.16
CA ARG A 485 2.07 11.11 -36.73
C ARG A 485 2.12 11.48 -38.21
N VAL A 486 1.15 10.99 -38.97
CA VAL A 486 1.02 11.30 -40.41
C VAL A 486 0.77 12.79 -40.62
N ALA A 487 -0.10 13.39 -39.83
CA ALA A 487 -0.40 14.83 -39.94
C ALA A 487 0.85 15.67 -39.62
N GLU A 488 1.65 15.32 -38.61
CA GLU A 488 2.92 16.00 -38.32
C GLU A 488 3.87 15.95 -39.52
N GLU A 489 4.10 14.77 -40.11
CA GLU A 489 4.98 14.59 -41.25
C GLU A 489 4.52 15.43 -42.48
N LEU A 490 3.24 15.37 -42.81
CA LEU A 490 2.68 16.07 -43.97
C LEU A 490 2.72 17.61 -43.86
N VAL A 491 2.68 18.14 -42.64
CA VAL A 491 2.58 19.59 -42.42
C VAL A 491 3.92 20.23 -42.09
N PHE A 492 4.76 19.56 -41.31
CA PHE A 492 5.99 20.15 -40.79
C PHE A 492 7.25 19.61 -41.47
N ASP A 493 7.15 18.58 -42.30
CA ASP A 493 8.30 17.83 -42.85
C ASP A 493 9.26 17.38 -41.72
N ASP A 494 8.70 17.16 -40.52
CA ASP A 494 9.39 16.80 -39.31
C ASP A 494 8.43 15.99 -38.42
N ILE A 495 8.97 15.36 -37.40
CA ILE A 495 8.26 14.43 -36.56
C ILE A 495 8.63 14.65 -35.08
N THR A 496 7.66 14.49 -34.19
CA THR A 496 7.88 14.71 -32.76
C THR A 496 7.78 13.42 -31.93
N THR A 497 8.21 13.51 -30.67
CA THR A 497 8.01 12.42 -29.69
C THR A 497 6.57 12.32 -29.20
N GLY A 498 5.68 13.25 -29.59
CA GLY A 498 4.27 13.29 -29.18
C GLY A 498 3.53 12.00 -29.51
N ALA A 499 3.75 11.45 -30.71
CA ALA A 499 3.13 10.22 -31.19
C ALA A 499 3.66 8.91 -30.55
N SER A 500 4.52 8.98 -29.53
CA SER A 500 5.15 7.76 -28.95
C SER A 500 4.14 6.78 -28.35
N GLN A 501 3.08 7.27 -27.72
CA GLN A 501 2.04 6.43 -27.13
C GLN A 501 1.14 5.81 -28.22
N ASP A 502 0.84 6.55 -29.27
CA ASP A 502 0.02 6.10 -30.40
C ASP A 502 0.72 5.00 -31.17
N ILE A 503 2.02 5.17 -31.44
CA ILE A 503 2.86 4.14 -32.07
C ILE A 503 2.91 2.88 -31.22
N LYS A 504 3.05 3.03 -29.89
CA LYS A 504 3.05 1.89 -28.96
C LYS A 504 1.73 1.15 -29.00
N GLN A 505 0.60 1.86 -29.00
CA GLN A 505 -0.73 1.28 -29.07
C GLN A 505 -0.96 0.55 -30.39
N ALA A 506 -0.64 1.18 -31.51
CA ALA A 506 -0.71 0.59 -32.84
C ALA A 506 0.12 -0.70 -32.94
N THR A 507 1.38 -0.66 -32.45
CA THR A 507 2.29 -1.82 -32.45
C THR A 507 1.74 -2.96 -31.60
N GLN A 508 1.21 -2.67 -30.41
CA GLN A 508 0.64 -3.68 -29.52
C GLN A 508 -0.60 -4.33 -30.11
N LEU A 509 -1.44 -3.53 -30.80
CA LEU A 509 -2.63 -4.04 -31.49
C LEU A 509 -2.25 -4.93 -32.66
N ALA A 510 -1.33 -4.50 -33.52
CA ALA A 510 -0.80 -5.30 -34.63
C ALA A 510 -0.15 -6.62 -34.12
N LYS A 511 0.62 -6.55 -33.04
CA LYS A 511 1.18 -7.74 -32.40
C LYS A 511 0.09 -8.70 -31.93
N SER A 512 -0.96 -8.22 -31.28
CA SER A 512 -2.08 -9.06 -30.82
C SER A 512 -2.84 -9.70 -32.00
N MET A 513 -3.01 -8.98 -33.11
CA MET A 513 -3.61 -9.54 -34.34
C MET A 513 -2.81 -10.74 -34.86
N VAL A 514 -1.48 -10.64 -34.88
CA VAL A 514 -0.59 -11.66 -35.41
C VAL A 514 -0.39 -12.82 -34.44
N THR A 515 -0.12 -12.53 -33.15
CA THR A 515 0.32 -13.58 -32.20
C THR A 515 -0.83 -14.18 -31.41
N LYS A 516 -1.89 -13.43 -31.12
CA LYS A 516 -2.99 -13.86 -30.26
C LYS A 516 -4.22 -14.32 -31.03
N TYR A 517 -4.61 -13.54 -32.05
CA TYR A 517 -5.88 -13.77 -32.75
C TYR A 517 -5.73 -14.52 -34.07
N GLY A 518 -4.49 -14.81 -34.53
CA GLY A 518 -4.27 -15.53 -35.79
C GLY A 518 -4.85 -14.80 -37.01
N MET A 519 -4.84 -13.46 -37.00
CA MET A 519 -5.43 -12.62 -38.05
C MET A 519 -4.46 -12.30 -39.21
N SER A 520 -3.31 -12.98 -39.25
CA SER A 520 -2.33 -12.86 -40.34
C SER A 520 -2.41 -14.05 -41.30
N ASP A 521 -2.49 -13.78 -42.58
CA ASP A 521 -2.50 -14.83 -43.59
C ASP A 521 -1.12 -15.49 -43.76
N ASN A 522 -0.02 -14.78 -43.46
CA ASN A 522 1.35 -15.27 -43.56
C ASN A 522 1.75 -16.17 -42.37
N ILE A 523 1.25 -15.87 -41.19
CA ILE A 523 1.54 -16.62 -39.95
C ILE A 523 0.53 -17.75 -39.75
N GLY A 524 -0.70 -17.58 -40.24
CA GLY A 524 -1.78 -18.54 -40.13
C GLY A 524 -2.51 -18.52 -38.77
N LEU A 525 -3.36 -19.53 -38.58
CA LEU A 525 -4.25 -19.66 -37.41
C LEU A 525 -3.52 -20.30 -36.22
N ILE A 526 -2.42 -19.71 -35.77
CA ILE A 526 -1.61 -20.21 -34.66
C ILE A 526 -1.52 -19.13 -33.60
N CYS A 527 -1.76 -19.50 -32.34
CA CYS A 527 -1.54 -18.62 -31.20
C CYS A 527 -0.10 -18.78 -30.70
N TYR A 528 0.67 -17.74 -30.82
CA TYR A 528 2.04 -17.62 -30.34
C TYR A 528 2.14 -16.79 -29.06
N ASP A 529 1.00 -16.26 -28.58
CA ASP A 529 0.93 -15.56 -27.32
C ASP A 529 0.94 -16.61 -26.20
N ASN A 530 2.04 -16.66 -25.46
CA ASN A 530 2.07 -17.44 -24.24
C ASN A 530 1.31 -16.61 -23.21
N ASP A 531 0.10 -17.04 -22.82
CA ASP A 531 -0.67 -16.47 -21.68
C ASP A 531 0.11 -16.52 -20.33
N ASP A 532 1.32 -17.04 -20.34
CA ASP A 532 2.27 -17.00 -19.24
C ASP A 532 3.01 -15.64 -19.17
N ASP A 533 2.28 -14.55 -19.02
CA ASP A 533 2.81 -13.31 -18.43
C ASP A 533 3.09 -13.54 -16.92
N GLU A 534 3.71 -14.67 -16.60
CA GLU A 534 4.37 -14.88 -15.33
C GLU A 534 5.63 -14.00 -15.31
N VAL A 535 5.48 -12.81 -14.74
CA VAL A 535 6.61 -11.98 -14.30
C VAL A 535 7.33 -12.73 -13.17
N PHE A 536 8.09 -13.76 -13.52
CA PHE A 536 9.04 -14.40 -12.63
C PHE A 536 10.34 -13.61 -12.67
N ILE A 537 10.62 -12.86 -11.61
CA ILE A 537 11.91 -12.16 -11.34
C ILE A 537 13.12 -13.13 -11.29
N GLY A 538 13.00 -14.33 -11.74
CA GLY A 538 14.10 -15.30 -11.83
C GLY A 538 14.25 -15.93 -13.21
N ARG A 539 13.32 -15.70 -14.14
CA ARG A 539 13.33 -16.23 -15.50
C ARG A 539 13.75 -15.23 -16.58
N ASP A 540 13.97 -13.97 -16.21
CA ASP A 540 14.46 -12.93 -17.13
C ASP A 540 15.84 -13.21 -17.74
N LEU A 541 16.51 -14.27 -17.28
CA LEU A 541 17.79 -14.73 -17.89
C LEU A 541 17.59 -15.79 -18.99
N ALA A 542 16.36 -16.26 -19.22
CA ALA A 542 16.07 -17.19 -20.31
C ALA A 542 14.60 -17.10 -20.74
N HIS A 543 14.20 -16.00 -21.39
CA HIS A 543 13.02 -16.00 -22.24
C HIS A 543 13.26 -16.95 -23.42
N THR A 544 13.04 -18.25 -23.21
CA THR A 544 12.91 -19.18 -24.32
C THR A 544 11.56 -18.89 -24.96
N ARG A 545 11.59 -18.12 -26.06
CA ARG A 545 10.45 -17.98 -26.97
C ARG A 545 9.98 -19.39 -27.32
N GLY A 546 8.69 -19.67 -27.16
CA GLY A 546 8.11 -20.97 -27.47
C GLY A 546 8.12 -21.34 -28.96
N TYR A 547 8.80 -20.53 -29.81
CA TYR A 547 8.88 -20.67 -31.26
C TYR A 547 10.28 -20.33 -31.78
N SER A 548 10.58 -20.84 -33.01
CA SER A 548 11.89 -20.68 -33.63
C SER A 548 12.21 -19.24 -34.06
N GLU A 549 13.48 -18.92 -34.23
CA GLU A 549 13.95 -17.62 -34.73
C GLU A 549 13.33 -17.29 -36.10
N GLY A 550 13.08 -18.28 -36.96
CA GLY A 550 12.42 -18.09 -38.23
C GLY A 550 10.99 -17.58 -38.06
N VAL A 551 10.23 -18.14 -37.12
CA VAL A 551 8.86 -17.69 -36.79
C VAL A 551 8.89 -16.31 -36.16
N ALA A 552 9.86 -16.03 -35.26
CA ALA A 552 10.01 -14.69 -34.68
C ALA A 552 10.23 -13.63 -35.76
N SER A 553 11.15 -13.89 -36.71
CA SER A 553 11.39 -12.99 -37.83
C SER A 553 10.14 -12.78 -38.72
N ALA A 554 9.37 -13.85 -38.96
CA ALA A 554 8.13 -13.75 -39.73
C ALA A 554 7.05 -12.92 -39.00
N ILE A 555 6.91 -13.07 -37.67
CA ILE A 555 6.03 -12.25 -36.84
C ILE A 555 6.44 -10.78 -36.89
N ASP A 556 7.73 -10.46 -36.72
CA ASP A 556 8.24 -9.09 -36.76
C ASP A 556 8.00 -8.45 -38.14
N GLN A 557 8.21 -9.19 -39.22
CA GLN A 557 7.95 -8.74 -40.59
C GLN A 557 6.46 -8.46 -40.82
N GLU A 558 5.58 -9.32 -40.31
CA GLU A 558 4.13 -9.16 -40.50
C GLU A 558 3.59 -7.98 -39.68
N ILE A 559 4.06 -7.80 -38.41
CA ILE A 559 3.73 -6.62 -37.61
C ILE A 559 4.15 -5.35 -38.34
N LYS A 560 5.40 -5.34 -38.86
CA LYS A 560 5.91 -4.19 -39.62
C LYS A 560 5.07 -3.94 -40.85
N ARG A 561 4.69 -4.96 -41.61
CA ARG A 561 3.83 -4.84 -42.80
C ARG A 561 2.48 -4.22 -42.46
N ILE A 562 1.82 -4.70 -41.37
CA ILE A 562 0.51 -4.16 -40.93
C ILE A 562 0.64 -2.67 -40.60
N ILE A 563 1.70 -2.27 -39.89
CA ILE A 563 1.92 -0.87 -39.55
C ILE A 563 2.20 -0.02 -40.78
N ASP A 564 3.10 -0.48 -41.67
CA ASP A 564 3.45 0.26 -42.90
C ASP A 564 2.23 0.42 -43.81
N ASP A 565 1.44 -0.63 -44.06
CA ASP A 565 0.21 -0.59 -44.87
C ASP A 565 -0.82 0.38 -44.24
N SER A 566 -0.98 0.33 -42.90
CA SER A 566 -1.90 1.21 -42.17
C SER A 566 -1.45 2.68 -42.25
N TYR A 567 -0.13 2.91 -42.17
CA TYR A 567 0.47 4.23 -42.28
C TYR A 567 0.23 4.86 -43.67
N GLU A 568 0.47 4.12 -44.74
CA GLU A 568 0.22 4.59 -46.13
C GLU A 568 -1.27 4.85 -46.38
N ASN A 569 -2.17 4.03 -45.81
CA ASN A 569 -3.61 4.26 -45.90
C ASN A 569 -4.00 5.55 -45.15
N ALA A 570 -3.50 5.76 -43.93
CA ALA A 570 -3.72 6.99 -43.16
C ALA A 570 -3.22 8.22 -43.94
N LYS A 571 -2.04 8.11 -44.54
CA LYS A 571 -1.41 9.18 -45.31
C LYS A 571 -2.26 9.57 -46.53
N THR A 572 -2.75 8.58 -47.27
CA THR A 572 -3.62 8.80 -48.43
C THR A 572 -4.91 9.51 -48.01
N MET A 573 -5.60 9.01 -46.99
CA MET A 573 -6.86 9.61 -46.51
C MET A 573 -6.68 11.05 -46.03
N ILE A 574 -5.61 11.34 -45.26
CA ILE A 574 -5.35 12.70 -44.78
C ILE A 574 -4.96 13.64 -45.92
N MET A 575 -4.20 13.15 -46.90
CA MET A 575 -3.86 13.96 -48.11
C MET A 575 -5.08 14.34 -48.94
N GLU A 576 -6.01 13.42 -49.13
CA GLU A 576 -7.28 13.67 -49.85
C GLU A 576 -8.15 14.73 -49.12
N HIS A 577 -8.04 14.82 -47.80
CA HIS A 577 -8.81 15.76 -46.97
C HIS A 577 -7.92 16.86 -46.36
N ARG A 578 -6.86 17.27 -47.06
CA ARG A 578 -5.91 18.28 -46.58
C ARG A 578 -6.55 19.60 -46.20
N ASN A 579 -7.56 20.04 -46.96
CA ASN A 579 -8.34 21.25 -46.67
C ASN A 579 -9.05 21.16 -45.30
N VAL A 580 -9.61 20.00 -44.97
CA VAL A 580 -10.26 19.76 -43.67
C VAL A 580 -9.24 19.74 -42.54
N LEU A 581 -8.05 19.15 -42.78
CA LEU A 581 -6.95 19.15 -41.80
C LEU A 581 -6.54 20.58 -41.42
N ASP A 582 -6.32 21.43 -42.45
CA ASP A 582 -5.90 22.82 -42.22
C ASP A 582 -7.03 23.65 -41.55
N ALA A 583 -8.30 23.43 -41.93
CA ALA A 583 -9.46 24.08 -41.30
C ALA A 583 -9.67 23.64 -39.84
N CYS A 584 -9.57 22.34 -39.58
CA CYS A 584 -9.68 21.78 -38.20
C CYS A 584 -8.58 22.33 -37.30
N ALA A 585 -7.32 22.30 -37.73
CA ALA A 585 -6.21 22.84 -37.00
C ALA A 585 -6.36 24.34 -36.72
N ALA A 586 -6.82 25.13 -37.69
CA ALA A 586 -7.10 26.57 -37.53
C ALA A 586 -8.19 26.79 -36.47
N LEU A 587 -9.28 26.03 -36.50
CA LEU A 587 -10.37 26.13 -35.55
C LEU A 587 -9.91 25.71 -34.12
N LEU A 588 -9.06 24.69 -34.01
CA LEU A 588 -8.45 24.27 -32.74
C LEU A 588 -7.51 25.33 -32.16
N LEU A 589 -6.75 26.03 -33.00
CA LEU A 589 -5.88 27.14 -32.55
C LEU A 589 -6.69 28.33 -32.05
N GLU A 590 -7.89 28.57 -32.62
CA GLU A 590 -8.78 29.66 -32.19
C GLU A 590 -9.56 29.31 -30.91
N LYS A 591 -10.18 28.12 -30.85
CA LYS A 591 -11.10 27.73 -29.78
C LYS A 591 -10.48 26.83 -28.71
N GLU A 592 -9.29 26.29 -28.93
CA GLU A 592 -8.58 25.31 -28.12
C GLU A 592 -9.33 23.97 -27.93
N LYS A 593 -10.64 23.94 -28.16
CA LYS A 593 -11.51 22.76 -28.07
C LYS A 593 -12.70 22.88 -29.00
N ILE A 594 -13.01 21.81 -29.72
CA ILE A 594 -14.16 21.71 -30.64
C ILE A 594 -15.01 20.50 -30.28
N ASN A 595 -16.31 20.61 -30.51
CA ASN A 595 -17.28 19.53 -30.31
C ASN A 595 -17.59 18.82 -31.62
N GLN A 596 -18.38 17.74 -31.56
CA GLN A 596 -18.78 16.94 -32.69
C GLN A 596 -19.40 17.79 -33.82
N GLN A 597 -20.37 18.65 -33.50
CA GLN A 597 -21.09 19.46 -34.49
C GLN A 597 -20.15 20.44 -35.24
N GLU A 598 -19.26 21.10 -34.50
CA GLU A 598 -18.27 22.02 -35.07
C GLU A 598 -17.26 21.29 -35.95
N PHE A 599 -16.94 20.03 -35.62
CA PHE A 599 -16.01 19.21 -36.40
C PHE A 599 -16.69 18.68 -37.67
N GLU A 600 -17.91 18.14 -37.55
CA GLU A 600 -18.67 17.64 -38.72
C GLU A 600 -18.95 18.72 -39.76
N ALA A 601 -19.21 19.95 -39.31
CA ALA A 601 -19.41 21.10 -40.23
C ALA A 601 -18.18 21.43 -41.10
N LEU A 602 -17.00 20.89 -40.83
CA LEU A 602 -15.80 21.08 -41.65
C LEU A 602 -15.81 20.22 -42.93
N PHE A 603 -16.68 19.21 -42.99
CA PHE A 603 -16.81 18.32 -44.14
C PHE A 603 -17.96 18.74 -45.10
N GLU A 604 -18.81 19.70 -44.66
CA GLU A 604 -19.84 20.31 -45.49
C GLU A 604 -19.25 21.42 -46.37
#